data_b1ed9954e7315417c6b4243a1f76c73b
#
_entry.id   b1ed9954e7315417c6b4243a1f76c73b
#
_cell.length_a   1.000
_cell.length_b   1.000
_cell.length_c   1.000
_cell.angle_alpha   90.00
_cell.angle_beta   90.00
_cell.angle_gamma   90.00
#
_symmetry.space_group_name_H-M   'P 1'
#
loop_
_entity.id
_entity.type
_entity.pdbx_description
1 polymer ?
#
loop_
_entity_poly.entity_id
_entity_poly.type
_entity_poly.pdbx_seq_one_letter_code
_entity_poly.pdbx_strand_id
1 'polypeptide(L)'
;KYVSIHMSGDRRTTPYHEIGHMVEFFNPNALRISKEFIKARTKGEKAVLLRDLFPTSGYGFQEVTKPDDFISPYIGKEYDGATEVLSMGLEQIFEPTDMLKRVERVDGHYKRKYATIKEDEEYLYLIVGLILKA
;
A
#
# COMPACT_ATOMS: atom_id res chain seq x y z
N LYS A 1 -13.29 -17.12 11.17
CA LYS A 1 -12.90 -15.94 10.36
C LYS A 1 -13.42 -16.07 8.96
N TYR A 2 -13.91 -14.98 8.43
CA TYR A 2 -14.47 -14.93 7.07
C TYR A 2 -13.75 -13.87 6.26
N VAL A 3 -13.31 -14.25 5.06
CA VAL A 3 -12.68 -13.33 4.11
C VAL A 3 -13.34 -13.54 2.75
N SER A 4 -13.72 -12.45 2.11
CA SER A 4 -14.23 -12.52 0.75
C SER A 4 -13.33 -11.74 -0.19
N ILE A 5 -13.20 -12.24 -1.40
CA ILE A 5 -12.43 -11.59 -2.46
C ILE A 5 -13.41 -10.85 -3.35
N HIS A 6 -13.20 -9.55 -3.50
CA HIS A 6 -14.02 -8.71 -4.35
C HIS A 6 -13.26 -8.33 -5.62
N MET A 7 -13.85 -8.67 -6.76
CA MET A 7 -13.30 -8.39 -8.07
C MET A 7 -14.15 -7.31 -8.74
N SER A 8 -13.98 -6.07 -8.27
CA SER A 8 -14.74 -4.94 -8.80
C SER A 8 -14.07 -4.37 -10.04
N GLY A 9 -14.83 -4.16 -11.10
CA GLY A 9 -14.33 -3.55 -12.32
C GLY A 9 -13.91 -2.10 -12.17
N ASP A 10 -14.47 -1.39 -11.21
CA ASP A 10 -14.17 0.03 -10.98
C ASP A 10 -12.92 0.25 -10.15
N ARG A 11 -12.50 -0.78 -9.44
CA ARG A 11 -11.31 -0.70 -8.61
C ARG A 11 -10.24 -1.54 -9.25
N ARG A 12 -9.06 -1.01 -9.28
CA ARG A 12 -7.92 -1.73 -9.84
C ARG A 12 -7.32 -2.70 -8.86
N THR A 13 -8.19 -3.32 -8.06
CA THR A 13 -7.81 -4.33 -7.09
C THR A 13 -7.63 -5.65 -7.81
N THR A 14 -6.42 -6.16 -7.82
CA THR A 14 -6.10 -7.42 -8.47
C THR A 14 -6.35 -8.59 -7.53
N PRO A 15 -6.43 -9.83 -8.04
CA PRO A 15 -6.49 -11.00 -7.17
C PRO A 15 -5.30 -11.08 -6.22
N TYR A 16 -4.14 -10.66 -6.65
CA TYR A 16 -2.94 -10.67 -5.81
C TYR A 16 -3.05 -9.72 -4.63
N HIS A 17 -3.68 -8.57 -4.83
CA HIS A 17 -3.96 -7.62 -3.76
C HIS A 17 -4.82 -8.28 -2.67
N GLU A 18 -5.92 -8.91 -3.10
CA GLU A 18 -6.84 -9.58 -2.17
C GLU A 18 -6.16 -10.77 -1.47
N ILE A 19 -5.30 -11.52 -2.18
CA ILE A 19 -4.53 -12.60 -1.56
C ILE A 19 -3.63 -12.04 -0.47
N GLY A 20 -3.00 -10.89 -0.68
CA GLY A 20 -2.19 -10.24 0.34
C GLY A 20 -2.96 -9.98 1.62
N HIS A 21 -4.18 -9.46 1.50
CA HIS A 21 -5.04 -9.25 2.66
C HIS A 21 -5.43 -10.58 3.34
N MET A 22 -5.69 -11.60 2.56
CA MET A 22 -5.99 -12.93 3.11
C MET A 22 -4.82 -13.50 3.90
N VAL A 23 -3.59 -13.35 3.38
CA VAL A 23 -2.40 -13.82 4.09
C VAL A 23 -2.24 -13.10 5.42
N GLU A 24 -2.40 -11.78 5.45
CA GLU A 24 -2.34 -11.02 6.70
C GLU A 24 -3.44 -11.47 7.69
N PHE A 25 -4.62 -11.74 7.17
CA PHE A 25 -5.76 -12.11 8.00
C PHE A 25 -5.57 -13.48 8.66
N PHE A 26 -5.00 -14.43 7.93
CA PHE A 26 -4.82 -15.80 8.44
C PHE A 26 -3.44 -16.08 9.03
N ASN A 27 -2.46 -15.23 8.78
CA ASN A 27 -1.09 -15.41 9.27
C ASN A 27 -0.69 -14.23 10.18
N PRO A 28 -0.79 -14.39 11.51
CA PRO A 28 -0.44 -13.30 12.43
C PRO A 28 0.99 -12.80 12.31
N ASN A 29 1.92 -13.67 11.91
CA ASN A 29 3.31 -13.24 11.72
C ASN A 29 3.46 -12.31 10.52
N ALA A 30 2.75 -12.59 9.42
CA ALA A 30 2.78 -11.72 8.27
C ALA A 30 2.24 -10.33 8.60
N LEU A 31 1.13 -10.29 9.32
CA LEU A 31 0.55 -9.02 9.76
C LEU A 31 1.50 -8.26 10.70
N ARG A 32 2.09 -8.96 11.67
CA ARG A 32 3.03 -8.34 12.61
C ARG A 32 4.23 -7.74 11.88
N ILE A 33 4.83 -8.50 10.96
CA ILE A 33 5.99 -8.03 10.20
C ILE A 33 5.62 -6.81 9.35
N SER A 34 4.45 -6.85 8.70
CA SER A 34 3.97 -5.73 7.90
C SER A 34 3.78 -4.47 8.74
N LYS A 35 3.18 -4.60 9.92
CA LYS A 35 3.00 -3.47 10.83
C LYS A 35 4.33 -2.92 11.34
N GLU A 36 5.28 -3.79 11.68
CA GLU A 36 6.60 -3.37 12.13
C GLU A 36 7.35 -2.63 11.04
N PHE A 37 7.20 -3.08 9.79
CA PHE A 37 7.81 -2.39 8.65
C PHE A 37 7.31 -0.96 8.52
N ILE A 38 5.98 -0.77 8.54
CA ILE A 38 5.40 0.58 8.49
C ILE A 38 5.90 1.41 9.65
N LYS A 39 5.86 0.86 10.86
CA LYS A 39 6.25 1.57 12.06
C LYS A 39 7.71 2.05 12.00
N ALA A 40 8.60 1.19 11.54
CA ALA A 40 10.01 1.53 11.42
C ALA A 40 10.25 2.61 10.35
N ARG A 41 9.60 2.46 9.19
CA ARG A 41 9.76 3.40 8.07
C ARG A 41 9.16 4.78 8.36
N THR A 42 8.11 4.83 9.16
CA THR A 42 7.36 6.07 9.39
C THR A 42 7.57 6.65 10.79
N LYS A 43 8.62 6.24 11.45
CA LYS A 43 8.93 6.70 12.82
C LYS A 43 9.06 8.22 12.86
N GLY A 44 8.26 8.84 13.76
CA GLY A 44 8.26 10.30 13.90
C GLY A 44 7.42 11.04 12.89
N GLU A 45 6.84 10.33 11.94
CA GLU A 45 6.02 10.94 10.90
C GLU A 45 4.59 11.14 11.39
N LYS A 46 3.96 12.23 10.99
CA LYS A 46 2.55 12.48 11.29
C LYS A 46 1.66 11.89 10.22
N ALA A 47 0.54 11.31 10.64
CA ALA A 47 -0.48 10.86 9.69
C ALA A 47 -1.08 12.06 8.95
N VAL A 48 -1.32 11.89 7.66
CA VAL A 48 -1.95 12.90 6.81
C VAL A 48 -3.12 12.25 6.06
N LEU A 49 -4.03 13.09 5.57
CA LEU A 49 -5.19 12.59 4.84
C LEU A 49 -4.79 12.16 3.43
N LEU A 50 -5.21 10.96 3.05
CA LEU A 50 -4.98 10.48 1.69
C LEU A 50 -5.63 11.39 0.65
N ARG A 51 -6.78 11.96 0.95
CA ARG A 51 -7.45 12.88 0.01
C ARG A 51 -6.66 14.16 -0.23
N ASP A 52 -5.83 14.56 0.73
CA ASP A 52 -4.97 15.74 0.55
C ASP A 52 -3.79 15.43 -0.38
N LEU A 53 -3.30 14.17 -0.34
CA LEU A 53 -2.24 13.73 -1.24
C LEU A 53 -2.78 13.41 -2.63
N PHE A 54 -3.98 12.89 -2.72
CA PHE A 54 -4.63 12.49 -3.97
C PHE A 54 -6.02 13.12 -4.08
N PRO A 55 -6.10 14.42 -4.39
CA PRO A 55 -7.38 15.14 -4.34
C PRO A 55 -8.44 14.61 -5.30
N THR A 56 -8.03 13.93 -6.38
CA THR A 56 -8.95 13.45 -7.42
C THR A 56 -9.29 11.98 -7.30
N SER A 57 -8.84 11.31 -6.25
CA SER A 57 -8.98 9.85 -6.12
C SER A 57 -10.16 9.38 -5.28
N GLY A 58 -10.94 10.30 -4.71
CA GLY A 58 -12.16 9.95 -4.01
C GLY A 58 -12.00 9.40 -2.61
N TYR A 59 -10.84 9.58 -1.98
CA TYR A 59 -10.65 9.12 -0.60
C TYR A 59 -11.53 9.90 0.38
N GLY A 60 -12.02 9.18 1.40
CA GLY A 60 -12.83 9.78 2.46
C GLY A 60 -12.00 10.65 3.40
N PHE A 61 -12.71 11.48 4.17
CA PHE A 61 -12.05 12.41 5.10
C PHE A 61 -11.44 11.72 6.33
N GLN A 62 -11.70 10.43 6.53
CA GLN A 62 -11.13 9.65 7.64
C GLN A 62 -9.96 8.76 7.22
N GLU A 63 -9.66 8.70 5.93
CA GLU A 63 -8.59 7.82 5.45
C GLU A 63 -7.25 8.54 5.58
N VAL A 64 -6.39 8.01 6.45
CA VAL A 64 -5.09 8.61 6.76
C VAL A 64 -3.96 7.66 6.44
N THR A 65 -2.79 8.23 6.20
CA THR A 65 -1.57 7.48 5.92
C THR A 65 -0.36 8.21 6.50
N LYS A 66 0.70 7.46 6.70
CA LYS A 66 2.04 8.02 6.87
C LYS A 66 2.82 7.68 5.62
N PRO A 67 2.94 8.65 4.68
CA PRO A 67 3.38 8.31 3.32
C PRO A 67 4.85 7.93 3.17
N ASP A 68 5.71 8.32 4.11
CA ASP A 68 7.14 8.07 3.99
C ASP A 68 7.61 8.40 2.56
N ASP A 69 8.46 7.57 1.99
CA ASP A 69 8.81 7.61 0.57
C ASP A 69 8.39 6.31 -0.12
N PHE A 70 7.25 5.76 0.29
CA PHE A 70 6.70 4.56 -0.32
C PHE A 70 6.37 4.79 -1.79
N ILE A 71 6.43 3.72 -2.58
CA ILE A 71 6.07 3.79 -4.00
C ILE A 71 4.61 4.19 -4.22
N SER A 72 3.78 4.05 -3.18
CA SER A 72 2.47 4.66 -3.08
C SER A 72 2.21 5.00 -1.62
N PRO A 73 1.73 6.21 -1.31
CA PRO A 73 1.36 6.57 0.06
C PRO A 73 0.32 5.65 0.68
N TYR A 74 -0.46 4.97 -0.14
CA TYR A 74 -1.48 4.03 0.33
C TYR A 74 -0.86 2.88 1.13
N ILE A 75 0.40 2.54 0.88
CA ILE A 75 1.11 1.49 1.62
C ILE A 75 1.20 1.83 3.11
N GLY A 76 1.30 3.13 3.45
CA GLY A 76 1.37 3.59 4.83
C GLY A 76 0.02 3.81 5.48
N LYS A 77 -1.09 3.43 4.84
CA LYS A 77 -2.43 3.64 5.37
C LYS A 77 -2.61 2.91 6.71
N GLU A 78 -3.23 3.61 7.66
CA GLU A 78 -3.46 3.08 9.00
C GLU A 78 -4.77 2.33 9.08
N TYR A 79 -4.70 1.08 9.56
CA TYR A 79 -5.85 0.22 9.84
C TYR A 79 -5.66 -0.43 11.21
N ASP A 80 -6.75 -0.82 11.85
CA ASP A 80 -6.67 -1.51 13.13
C ASP A 80 -6.20 -2.96 13.00
N GLY A 81 -6.57 -3.66 11.97
CA GLY A 81 -6.28 -5.09 11.87
C GLY A 81 -5.68 -5.54 10.54
N ALA A 82 -5.19 -4.59 9.74
CA ALA A 82 -4.67 -4.90 8.41
C ALA A 82 -3.69 -3.82 7.96
N THR A 83 -2.90 -4.14 6.94
CA THR A 83 -2.04 -3.17 6.25
C THR A 83 -2.22 -3.31 4.74
N GLU A 84 -1.62 -2.40 4.00
CA GLU A 84 -1.53 -2.52 2.54
C GLU A 84 -0.13 -2.97 2.10
N VAL A 85 0.73 -3.35 3.04
CA VAL A 85 2.12 -3.72 2.74
C VAL A 85 2.18 -4.94 1.83
N LEU A 86 1.58 -6.03 2.26
CA LEU A 86 1.64 -7.28 1.52
C LEU A 86 0.73 -7.27 0.30
N SER A 87 -0.46 -6.70 0.42
CA SER A 87 -1.41 -6.62 -0.70
C SER A 87 -0.83 -5.88 -1.89
N MET A 88 -0.29 -4.69 -1.66
CA MET A 88 0.31 -3.91 -2.73
C MET A 88 1.65 -4.48 -3.19
N GLY A 89 2.39 -5.12 -2.27
CA GLY A 89 3.63 -5.79 -2.62
C GLY A 89 3.41 -6.96 -3.57
N LEU A 90 2.40 -7.78 -3.31
CA LEU A 90 2.07 -8.90 -4.20
C LEU A 90 1.62 -8.42 -5.58
N GLU A 91 0.85 -7.34 -5.65
CA GLU A 91 0.53 -6.74 -6.94
C GLU A 91 1.79 -6.40 -7.72
N GLN A 92 2.75 -5.78 -7.05
CA GLN A 92 3.98 -5.33 -7.71
C GLN A 92 4.83 -6.51 -8.19
N ILE A 93 4.85 -7.63 -7.47
CA ILE A 93 5.64 -8.79 -7.85
C ILE A 93 4.99 -9.56 -9.00
N PHE A 94 3.69 -9.80 -8.92
CA PHE A 94 2.99 -10.69 -9.85
C PHE A 94 2.26 -9.97 -10.97
N GLU A 95 1.90 -8.71 -10.79
CA GLU A 95 1.29 -7.87 -11.82
C GLU A 95 1.96 -6.51 -11.81
N PRO A 96 3.25 -6.43 -12.21
CA PRO A 96 4.02 -5.19 -12.06
C PRO A 96 3.44 -4.07 -12.93
N THR A 97 2.80 -3.12 -12.26
CA THR A 97 2.30 -1.90 -12.87
C THR A 97 2.82 -0.72 -12.06
N ASP A 98 2.91 0.43 -12.70
CA ASP A 98 3.31 1.63 -12.00
C ASP A 98 2.25 2.00 -10.96
N MET A 99 2.69 2.32 -9.76
CA MET A 99 1.82 2.82 -8.71
C MET A 99 1.89 4.33 -8.62
N LEU A 100 0.76 4.95 -8.31
CA LEU A 100 0.71 6.40 -8.14
C LEU A 100 1.41 6.77 -6.84
N LYS A 101 2.60 7.38 -6.99
CA LYS A 101 3.43 7.76 -5.85
C LYS A 101 3.05 9.12 -5.30
N ARG A 102 2.80 10.08 -6.20
CA ARG A 102 2.50 11.43 -5.75
C ARG A 102 1.78 12.21 -6.85
N VAL A 103 0.97 13.16 -6.42
CA VAL A 103 0.31 14.12 -7.29
C VAL A 103 0.90 15.50 -6.97
N GLU A 104 1.45 16.15 -7.97
CA GLU A 104 2.02 17.48 -7.84
C GLU A 104 1.14 18.49 -8.58
N ARG A 105 1.02 19.70 -8.05
CA ARG A 105 0.32 20.77 -8.74
C ARG A 105 1.35 21.66 -9.42
N VAL A 106 1.29 21.71 -10.76
CA VAL A 106 2.22 22.49 -11.57
C VAL A 106 1.39 23.35 -12.52
N ASP A 107 1.58 24.66 -12.45
CA ASP A 107 0.91 25.64 -13.33
C ASP A 107 -0.61 25.45 -13.39
N GLY A 108 -1.23 25.16 -12.24
CA GLY A 108 -2.68 24.97 -12.15
C GLY A 108 -3.18 23.61 -12.61
N HIS A 109 -2.28 22.72 -13.03
CA HIS A 109 -2.59 21.36 -13.44
C HIS A 109 -2.04 20.34 -12.46
N TYR A 110 -2.68 19.18 -12.38
CA TYR A 110 -2.15 18.07 -11.60
C TYR A 110 -1.22 17.23 -12.45
N LYS A 111 -0.03 16.98 -11.91
CA LYS A 111 0.95 16.09 -12.53
C LYS A 111 1.12 14.84 -11.65
N ARG A 112 0.96 13.66 -12.23
CA ARG A 112 1.07 12.40 -11.52
C ARG A 112 2.44 11.81 -11.69
N LYS A 113 3.02 11.34 -10.58
CA LYS A 113 4.29 10.62 -10.56
C LYS A 113 4.02 9.19 -10.18
N TYR A 114 4.63 8.27 -10.90
CA TYR A 114 4.46 6.83 -10.69
C TYR A 114 5.78 6.19 -10.30
N ALA A 115 5.68 5.05 -9.61
CA ALA A 115 6.86 4.30 -9.18
C ALA A 115 6.55 2.80 -9.17
N THR A 116 7.60 2.00 -9.22
CA THR A 116 7.50 0.54 -9.07
C THR A 116 8.32 0.10 -7.87
N ILE A 117 8.07 -1.14 -7.41
CA ILE A 117 8.76 -1.68 -6.24
C ILE A 117 10.27 -1.76 -6.41
N LYS A 118 10.76 -1.76 -7.65
CA LYS A 118 12.20 -1.73 -7.93
C LYS A 118 12.88 -0.48 -7.39
N GLU A 119 12.11 0.57 -7.15
CA GLU A 119 12.63 1.83 -6.63
C GLU A 119 12.67 1.86 -5.11
N ASP A 120 12.20 0.81 -4.44
CA ASP A 120 12.22 0.68 -2.99
C ASP A 120 12.74 -0.73 -2.63
N GLU A 121 14.05 -0.86 -2.57
CA GLU A 121 14.70 -2.16 -2.34
C GLU A 121 14.31 -2.78 -1.02
N GLU A 122 14.22 -1.99 0.04
CA GLU A 122 13.84 -2.51 1.35
C GLU A 122 12.45 -3.14 1.30
N TYR A 123 11.52 -2.48 0.66
CA TYR A 123 10.17 -3.00 0.49
C TYR A 123 10.18 -4.27 -0.38
N LEU A 124 10.92 -4.24 -1.49
CA LEU A 124 11.04 -5.41 -2.36
C LEU A 124 11.55 -6.63 -1.59
N TYR A 125 12.61 -6.47 -0.83
CA TYR A 125 13.20 -7.58 -0.07
C TYR A 125 12.25 -8.07 1.02
N LEU A 126 11.52 -7.17 1.66
CA LEU A 126 10.51 -7.57 2.64
C LEU A 126 9.45 -8.47 2.00
N ILE A 127 8.91 -8.06 0.86
CA ILE A 127 7.84 -8.82 0.19
C ILE A 127 8.36 -10.17 -0.29
N VAL A 128 9.53 -10.21 -0.91
CA VAL A 128 10.13 -11.49 -1.34
C VAL A 128 10.35 -12.40 -0.14
N GLY A 129 10.85 -11.87 0.97
CA GLY A 129 11.05 -12.64 2.19
C GLY A 129 9.75 -13.22 2.75
N LEU A 130 8.67 -12.41 2.74
CA LEU A 130 7.36 -12.88 3.20
C LEU A 130 6.82 -14.00 2.29
N ILE A 131 6.98 -13.87 0.97
CA ILE A 131 6.56 -14.90 0.03
C ILE A 131 7.30 -16.21 0.27
N LEU A 132 8.62 -16.15 0.49
CA LEU A 132 9.44 -17.34 0.66
C LEU A 132 9.17 -18.07 1.98
N LYS A 133 8.60 -17.36 2.97
CA LYS A 133 8.34 -17.94 4.30
C LYS A 133 6.86 -18.22 4.56
N ALA A 134 6.01 -17.85 3.64
CA ALA A 134 4.58 -18.06 3.81
C ALA A 134 4.15 -19.50 3.63
#